data_e873328f78044bde9f19e68b0f1817a1
#
_entry.id   e873328f78044bde9f19e68b0f1817a1
#
_cell.length_a   1.000
_cell.length_b   1.000
_cell.length_c   1.000
_cell.angle_alpha   90.00
_cell.angle_beta   90.00
_cell.angle_gamma   90.00
#
_symmetry.space_group_name_H-M   'P 1'
#
loop_
_entity.id
_entity.type
_entity.pdbx_description
1 polymer ?
#
loop_
_entity_poly.entity_id
_entity_poly.type
_entity_poly.pdbx_seq_one_letter_code
_entity_poly.pdbx_strand_id
1 'polypeptide(L)'
;MGLKRVSVIGFCLAAVAAVVMLAAVIIRPPKIYISEICPSNSETSKKTAMQDKNGEPSDWIEIYNPTNKDISLTGFSLSKNGGGDQPLGGYVIKAHDYIIVYLSLIHISEPTRRSYI
;
A
#
# COMPACT_ATOMS: atom_id res chain seq x y z
N MET A 1 -42.92 -29.35 -34.81
CA MET A 1 -41.57 -28.75 -34.80
C MET A 1 -41.51 -27.72 -33.72
N GLY A 2 -40.97 -28.06 -32.55
CA GLY A 2 -40.86 -27.13 -31.43
C GLY A 2 -39.66 -26.22 -31.59
N LEU A 3 -39.84 -24.92 -31.80
CA LEU A 3 -38.78 -23.93 -31.65
C LEU A 3 -38.36 -23.95 -30.18
N LYS A 4 -37.24 -24.57 -29.90
CA LYS A 4 -36.59 -24.40 -28.61
C LYS A 4 -36.13 -22.94 -28.55
N ARG A 5 -36.84 -22.13 -27.79
CA ARG A 5 -36.29 -20.86 -27.31
C ARG A 5 -35.07 -21.20 -26.45
N VAL A 6 -33.94 -21.35 -27.06
CA VAL A 6 -32.66 -21.38 -26.36
C VAL A 6 -32.62 -20.05 -25.63
N SER A 7 -32.68 -20.14 -24.36
CA SER A 7 -32.89 -19.05 -23.44
C SER A 7 -31.81 -17.98 -23.61
N VAL A 8 -32.15 -16.93 -24.30
CA VAL A 8 -31.35 -15.67 -24.35
C VAL A 8 -31.04 -15.21 -22.94
N ILE A 9 -31.93 -15.51 -21.97
CA ILE A 9 -31.76 -15.25 -20.54
C ILE A 9 -30.56 -16.00 -19.94
N GLY A 10 -30.34 -17.27 -20.30
CA GLY A 10 -29.16 -18.02 -19.82
C GLY A 10 -27.82 -17.47 -20.34
N PHE A 11 -27.82 -17.00 -21.58
CA PHE A 11 -26.63 -16.36 -22.18
C PHE A 11 -26.33 -15.01 -21.53
N CYS A 12 -27.34 -14.19 -21.23
CA CYS A 12 -27.19 -12.92 -20.54
C CYS A 12 -26.71 -13.11 -19.11
N LEU A 13 -27.20 -14.11 -18.37
CA LEU A 13 -26.75 -14.41 -17.00
C LEU A 13 -25.29 -14.87 -16.98
N ALA A 14 -24.86 -15.70 -17.91
CA ALA A 14 -23.47 -16.13 -18.03
C ALA A 14 -22.52 -14.97 -18.38
N ALA A 15 -22.94 -14.07 -19.28
CA ALA A 15 -22.18 -12.89 -19.65
C ALA A 15 -22.04 -11.91 -18.47
N VAL A 16 -23.10 -11.66 -17.71
CA VAL A 16 -23.08 -10.81 -16.50
C VAL A 16 -22.17 -11.42 -15.43
N ALA A 17 -22.25 -12.73 -15.18
CA ALA A 17 -21.38 -13.42 -14.23
C ALA A 17 -19.88 -13.32 -14.65
N ALA A 18 -19.57 -13.45 -15.94
CA ALA A 18 -18.21 -13.30 -16.48
C ALA A 18 -17.69 -11.86 -16.30
N VAL A 19 -18.51 -10.84 -16.52
CA VAL A 19 -18.15 -9.42 -16.32
C VAL A 19 -17.91 -9.14 -14.84
N VAL A 20 -18.74 -9.64 -13.94
CA VAL A 20 -18.59 -9.48 -12.48
C VAL A 20 -17.31 -10.18 -12.00
N MET A 21 -17.02 -11.39 -12.48
CA MET A 21 -15.79 -12.11 -12.17
C MET A 21 -14.55 -11.37 -12.68
N LEU A 22 -14.60 -10.84 -13.89
CA LEU A 22 -13.52 -10.06 -14.48
C LEU A 22 -13.31 -8.75 -13.72
N ALA A 23 -14.39 -8.05 -13.33
CA ALA A 23 -14.32 -6.85 -12.51
C ALA A 23 -13.71 -7.14 -11.12
N ALA A 24 -14.07 -8.25 -10.48
CA ALA A 24 -13.50 -8.68 -9.20
C ALA A 24 -11.99 -8.97 -9.30
N VAL A 25 -11.51 -9.45 -10.44
CA VAL A 25 -10.06 -9.65 -10.70
C VAL A 25 -9.33 -8.32 -10.92
N ILE A 26 -10.00 -7.33 -11.52
CA ILE A 26 -9.40 -6.03 -11.83
C ILE A 26 -9.35 -5.11 -10.60
N ILE A 27 -10.28 -5.26 -9.65
CA ILE A 27 -10.43 -4.40 -8.46
C ILE A 27 -9.69 -4.99 -7.23
N ARG A 28 -8.77 -5.93 -7.41
CA ARG A 28 -7.96 -6.37 -6.27
C ARG A 28 -7.09 -5.21 -5.79
N PRO A 29 -7.16 -4.86 -4.49
CA PRO A 29 -6.28 -3.83 -3.96
C PRO A 29 -4.83 -4.21 -4.20
N PRO A 30 -3.97 -3.25 -4.49
CA PRO A 30 -2.55 -3.51 -4.66
C PRO A 30 -1.99 -4.15 -3.38
N LYS A 31 -1.19 -5.19 -3.55
CA LYS A 31 -0.53 -5.88 -2.43
C LYS A 31 0.71 -5.10 -2.02
N ILE A 32 0.55 -4.20 -1.08
CA ILE A 32 1.66 -3.62 -0.32
C ILE A 32 1.67 -4.23 1.07
N TYR A 33 2.80 -4.23 1.74
CA TYR A 33 2.89 -4.71 3.11
C TYR A 33 3.95 -3.96 3.91
N ILE A 34 3.80 -3.97 5.22
CA ILE A 34 4.83 -3.49 6.15
C ILE A 34 5.95 -4.54 6.15
N SER A 35 7.12 -4.15 5.69
CA SER A 35 8.29 -5.02 5.60
C SER A 35 9.17 -4.96 6.85
N GLU A 36 9.19 -3.80 7.52
CA GLU A 36 9.98 -3.61 8.73
C GLU A 36 9.30 -2.64 9.68
N ILE A 37 9.49 -2.84 10.99
CA ILE A 37 9.03 -1.95 12.06
C ILE A 37 10.19 -1.73 13.03
N CYS A 38 10.50 -0.47 13.32
CA CYS A 38 11.48 -0.09 14.32
C CYS A 38 10.80 0.72 15.45
N PRO A 39 10.34 0.07 16.52
CA PRO A 39 9.53 0.71 17.57
C PRO A 39 10.36 1.41 18.65
N SER A 40 11.68 1.32 18.61
CA SER A 40 12.57 1.89 19.64
C SER A 40 13.68 2.75 19.05
N ASN A 41 13.46 3.28 17.84
CA ASN A 41 14.47 4.14 17.21
C ASN A 41 14.62 5.49 17.94
N SER A 42 13.56 5.97 18.57
CA SER A 42 13.55 7.18 19.38
C SER A 42 14.44 7.07 20.65
N GLU A 43 14.68 5.84 21.13
CA GLU A 43 15.54 5.57 22.29
C GLU A 43 17.02 5.41 21.89
N THR A 44 17.30 5.34 20.61
CA THR A 44 18.67 5.17 20.07
C THR A 44 19.39 6.51 20.03
N SER A 45 20.74 6.49 20.19
CA SER A 45 21.51 7.72 20.11
C SER A 45 21.35 8.42 18.76
N LYS A 46 21.27 9.76 18.75
CA LYS A 46 21.13 10.56 17.52
C LYS A 46 22.19 10.27 16.44
N LYS A 47 23.35 9.72 16.81
CA LYS A 47 24.41 9.35 15.86
C LYS A 47 24.10 8.10 15.03
N THR A 48 23.33 7.17 15.58
CA THR A 48 23.08 5.85 15.00
C THR A 48 21.63 5.63 14.59
N ALA A 49 20.71 6.42 15.13
CA ALA A 49 19.31 6.36 14.79
C ALA A 49 19.02 6.90 13.39
N MET A 50 18.03 6.33 12.72
CA MET A 50 17.43 6.97 11.56
C MET A 50 16.68 8.22 12.04
N GLN A 51 16.95 9.35 11.40
CA GLN A 51 16.36 10.63 11.76
C GLN A 51 15.24 11.00 10.82
N ASP A 52 14.21 11.60 11.37
CA ASP A 52 13.15 12.21 10.58
C ASP A 52 13.62 13.50 9.89
N LYS A 53 12.73 14.17 9.17
CA LYS A 53 13.05 15.42 8.46
C LYS A 53 13.51 16.57 9.38
N ASN A 54 13.24 16.48 10.69
CA ASN A 54 13.66 17.48 11.68
C ASN A 54 15.00 17.10 12.35
N GLY A 55 15.61 16.00 11.93
CA GLY A 55 16.87 15.50 12.50
C GLY A 55 16.70 14.82 13.85
N GLU A 56 15.48 14.40 14.21
CA GLU A 56 15.18 13.72 15.46
C GLU A 56 15.01 12.21 15.24
N PRO A 57 15.54 11.36 16.15
CA PRO A 57 15.28 9.94 16.13
C PRO A 57 13.79 9.69 16.35
N SER A 58 13.18 8.94 15.48
CA SER A 58 11.76 8.61 15.54
C SER A 58 11.54 7.16 15.19
N ASP A 59 10.60 6.52 15.85
CA ASP A 59 10.14 5.20 15.46
C ASP A 59 9.59 5.23 14.05
N TRP A 60 9.78 4.17 13.29
CA TRP A 60 9.42 4.14 11.88
C TRP A 60 8.92 2.76 11.44
N ILE A 61 8.22 2.76 10.34
CA ILE A 61 7.85 1.58 9.59
C ILE A 61 8.30 1.70 8.14
N GLU A 62 8.61 0.57 7.53
CA GLU A 62 8.87 0.46 6.10
C GLU A 62 7.66 -0.18 5.42
N ILE A 63 7.18 0.42 4.35
CA ILE A 63 6.12 -0.14 3.50
C ILE A 63 6.71 -0.44 2.14
N TYR A 64 6.61 -1.70 1.72
CA TYR A 64 7.20 -2.22 0.50
C TYR A 64 6.17 -2.53 -0.58
N ASN A 65 6.50 -2.19 -1.81
CA ASN A 65 5.74 -2.53 -3.01
C ASN A 65 6.42 -3.68 -3.76
N PRO A 66 5.94 -4.93 -3.67
CA PRO A 66 6.52 -6.07 -4.35
C PRO A 66 6.10 -6.20 -5.81
N THR A 67 5.29 -5.29 -6.32
CA THR A 67 4.72 -5.40 -7.67
C THR A 67 5.59 -4.73 -8.72
N ASN A 68 5.32 -5.07 -9.98
CA ASN A 68 5.99 -4.49 -11.15
C ASN A 68 5.41 -3.12 -11.58
N LYS A 69 4.55 -2.52 -10.74
CA LYS A 69 3.88 -1.25 -11.04
C LYS A 69 4.02 -0.30 -9.87
N ASP A 70 4.08 0.98 -10.16
CA ASP A 70 3.98 2.02 -9.14
C ASP A 70 2.60 1.97 -8.47
N ILE A 71 2.56 2.10 -7.14
CA ILE A 71 1.34 2.08 -6.35
C ILE A 71 1.15 3.41 -5.67
N SER A 72 0.03 4.08 -5.97
CA SER A 72 -0.40 5.25 -5.21
C SER A 72 -0.97 4.82 -3.87
N LEU A 73 -0.59 5.52 -2.80
CA LEU A 73 -1.13 5.32 -1.46
C LEU A 73 -2.41 6.13 -1.20
N THR A 74 -2.98 6.75 -2.22
CA THR A 74 -4.29 7.40 -2.10
C THR A 74 -5.35 6.40 -1.69
N GLY A 75 -6.06 6.68 -0.60
CA GLY A 75 -7.05 5.76 -0.01
C GLY A 75 -6.49 4.77 1.01
N PHE A 76 -5.17 4.74 1.21
CA PHE A 76 -4.56 4.02 2.33
C PHE A 76 -4.42 4.92 3.55
N SER A 77 -4.55 4.33 4.71
CA SER A 77 -4.27 4.98 5.99
C SER A 77 -3.49 4.04 6.89
N LEU A 78 -2.69 4.62 7.77
CA LEU A 78 -2.00 3.92 8.84
C LEU A 78 -2.79 4.11 10.13
N SER A 79 -3.17 3.00 10.78
CA SER A 79 -3.85 3.02 12.06
C SER A 79 -2.97 2.40 13.14
N LYS A 80 -2.88 3.07 14.29
CA LYS A 80 -2.24 2.56 15.50
C LYS A 80 -3.31 2.33 16.55
N ASN A 81 -3.21 1.23 17.31
CA ASN A 81 -4.16 0.92 18.38
C ASN A 81 -4.42 2.13 19.30
N GLY A 82 -5.68 2.58 19.37
CA GLY A 82 -6.10 3.71 20.18
C GLY A 82 -5.82 5.11 19.61
N GLY A 83 -5.27 5.19 18.41
CA GLY A 83 -5.04 6.45 17.68
C GLY A 83 -5.97 6.60 16.48
N GLY A 84 -6.08 7.81 15.95
CA GLY A 84 -6.80 8.07 14.71
C GLY A 84 -6.07 7.52 13.48
N ASP A 85 -6.81 7.33 12.40
CA ASP A 85 -6.26 6.92 11.11
C ASP A 85 -5.45 8.06 10.50
N GLN A 86 -4.26 7.75 10.01
CA GLN A 86 -3.38 8.69 9.35
C GLN A 86 -3.36 8.40 7.85
N PRO A 87 -3.95 9.27 7.03
CA PRO A 87 -3.99 9.06 5.59
C PRO A 87 -2.58 9.14 4.98
N LEU A 88 -2.29 8.21 4.10
CA LEU A 88 -1.03 8.14 3.34
C LEU A 88 -1.17 8.70 1.91
N GLY A 89 -2.23 9.47 1.66
CA GLY A 89 -2.48 10.06 0.36
C GLY A 89 -1.38 11.02 -0.09
N GLY A 90 -1.15 11.09 -1.41
CA GLY A 90 -0.14 11.94 -2.03
C GLY A 90 1.22 11.29 -2.23
N TYR A 91 1.44 10.06 -1.72
CA TYR A 91 2.68 9.31 -1.91
C TYR A 91 2.49 8.18 -2.91
N VAL A 92 3.58 7.83 -3.59
CA VAL A 92 3.64 6.74 -4.58
C VAL A 92 4.85 5.87 -4.25
N ILE A 93 4.64 4.57 -4.10
CA ILE A 93 5.73 3.61 -3.97
C ILE A 93 6.03 3.05 -5.36
N LYS A 94 7.24 3.26 -5.85
CA LYS A 94 7.70 2.72 -7.12
C LYS A 94 7.67 1.19 -7.13
N ALA A 95 7.66 0.60 -8.33
CA ALA A 95 7.78 -0.85 -8.48
C ALA A 95 9.03 -1.37 -7.78
N HIS A 96 8.87 -2.41 -6.95
CA HIS A 96 9.96 -3.04 -6.17
C HIS A 96 10.74 -2.09 -5.26
N ASP A 97 10.08 -1.02 -4.78
CA ASP A 97 10.65 -0.03 -3.90
C ASP A 97 9.86 0.09 -2.59
N TYR A 98 10.33 0.88 -1.66
CA TYR A 98 9.72 1.08 -0.35
C TYR A 98 9.70 2.55 0.04
N ILE A 99 8.91 2.87 1.06
CA ILE A 99 8.92 4.15 1.75
C ILE A 99 9.07 3.95 3.25
N ILE A 100 9.67 4.93 3.91
CA ILE A 100 9.75 4.99 5.37
C ILE A 100 8.74 5.99 5.90
N VAL A 101 7.94 5.55 6.87
CA VAL A 101 6.97 6.38 7.58
C VAL A 101 7.42 6.55 9.02
N TYR A 102 7.73 7.77 9.42
CA TYR A 102 8.08 8.09 10.80
C TYR A 102 6.83 8.30 11.65
N LEU A 103 6.77 7.63 12.79
CA LEU A 103 5.55 7.55 13.62
C LEU A 103 5.35 8.76 14.53
N SER A 104 6.40 9.54 14.81
CA SER A 104 6.30 10.70 15.70
C SER A 104 5.61 11.90 15.08
N LEU A 105 5.74 12.08 13.77
CA LEU A 105 5.30 13.27 13.05
C LEU A 105 4.41 12.95 11.86
N ILE A 106 4.21 11.67 11.56
CA ILE A 106 3.53 11.21 10.35
C ILE A 106 4.07 11.92 9.10
N HIS A 107 5.39 11.93 9.00
CA HIS A 107 6.08 12.36 7.81
C HIS A 107 6.62 11.15 7.08
N ILE A 108 6.22 11.04 5.83
CA ILE A 108 6.74 10.03 4.92
C ILE A 108 8.00 10.60 4.30
N SER A 109 9.11 9.91 4.49
CA SER A 109 10.33 10.18 3.73
C SER A 109 10.35 9.27 2.51
N GLU A 110 10.50 9.86 1.34
CA GLU A 110 10.85 9.09 0.15
C GLU A 110 12.17 8.35 0.39
N PRO A 111 12.33 7.14 -0.16
CA PRO A 111 13.56 6.39 0.00
C PRO A 111 14.70 7.24 -0.55
N THR A 112 15.57 7.67 0.35
CA THR A 112 16.89 8.14 -0.08
C THR A 112 17.53 6.92 -0.71
N ARG A 113 17.72 6.92 -2.03
CA ARG A 113 18.49 5.88 -2.71
C ARG A 113 19.76 5.68 -1.92
N ARG A 114 19.81 4.62 -1.12
CA ARG A 114 21.08 4.16 -0.58
C ARG A 114 21.89 3.71 -1.78
N SER A 115 22.75 4.59 -2.24
CA SER A 115 23.86 4.23 -3.10
C SER A 115 24.71 3.24 -2.30
N TYR A 116 24.50 1.97 -2.48
CA TYR A 116 25.47 0.97 -2.07
C TYR A 116 26.66 1.10 -3.03
N ILE A 117 27.68 1.73 -2.54
CA ILE A 117 29.00 1.63 -3.16
C ILE A 117 29.62 0.31 -2.72
#